data_439d474fcb1036019cb24beb7e83bcc2
#
_entry.id   439d474fcb1036019cb24beb7e83bcc2
#
_cell.length_a   1.000
_cell.length_b   1.000
_cell.length_c   1.000
_cell.angle_alpha   90.00
_cell.angle_beta   90.00
_cell.angle_gamma   90.00
#
_symmetry.space_group_name_H-M   'P 1'
#
loop_
_entity.id
_entity.type
_entity.pdbx_description
1 polymer ?
#
loop_
_entity_poly.entity_id
_entity_poly.type
_entity_poly.pdbx_seq_one_letter_code
_entity_poly.pdbx_strand_id
1 'polypeptide(L)'
;MEVLPLKKDDVQFYMAKDHKQNILKAKENLKDVLKPTPLIKSDFYSAEYNCDVYLKPENFQNTGSFKIRGAYNKIANMGPNEAAKGIIASSAGNHAQGVAYSAQKKGIKATIVMPNVTPLLKVEATKSLGANVIIHGDAYDDAYSKAMELSEKHGYTFVHPFDDYDVLCGQGTIGLEILEELDNVDEILIPIGGGGLISGIALAVKSINPNVKIIGVVPAGSTAMKVSVEEGHISRLASLKTIAEGVAVKQPGDLTFEITKKYVDDIVTVTEKDIMEAVLISIEKQKMIAETAGVVPMAAIRKRASAGKKIVCIISGGNIDVVTISSIINQGLISRGRIMCFSVELPDKPGQLLKIAQLLAENDANVIELEHNQFKAIDRYSNKVVLEVTVETNGHSHIDKIVSVLEDNNFTVTRIY
;
A
#
# COMPACT_ATOMS: atom_id res chain seq x y z
N MET A 1 -9.87 -23.88 -5.77
CA MET A 1 -10.46 -24.35 -4.49
C MET A 1 -10.70 -23.12 -3.64
N GLU A 2 -11.87 -22.95 -3.10
CA GLU A 2 -12.17 -21.85 -2.19
C GLU A 2 -11.37 -22.02 -0.89
N VAL A 3 -10.88 -20.91 -0.34
CA VAL A 3 -10.39 -20.90 1.04
C VAL A 3 -11.49 -21.50 1.89
N LEU A 4 -11.22 -22.57 2.63
CA LEU A 4 -12.23 -23.15 3.50
C LEU A 4 -12.66 -22.07 4.51
N PRO A 5 -13.92 -21.64 4.49
CA PRO A 5 -14.41 -20.63 5.41
C PRO A 5 -14.27 -21.13 6.85
N LEU A 6 -13.97 -20.21 7.76
CA LEU A 6 -14.07 -20.52 9.20
C LEU A 6 -15.51 -20.96 9.50
N LYS A 7 -15.67 -22.01 10.30
CA LYS A 7 -17.01 -22.42 10.73
C LYS A 7 -17.64 -21.28 11.57
N LYS A 8 -18.94 -21.12 11.44
CA LYS A 8 -19.69 -20.10 12.21
C LYS A 8 -19.40 -20.17 13.72
N ASP A 9 -19.28 -21.38 14.24
CA ASP A 9 -19.00 -21.61 15.66
C ASP A 9 -17.60 -21.12 16.04
N ASP A 10 -16.59 -21.26 15.16
CA ASP A 10 -15.23 -20.76 15.39
C ASP A 10 -15.22 -19.23 15.39
N VAL A 11 -15.93 -18.57 14.48
CA VAL A 11 -16.07 -17.12 14.45
C VAL A 11 -16.73 -16.61 15.75
N GLN A 12 -17.82 -17.23 16.18
CA GLN A 12 -18.50 -16.87 17.44
C GLN A 12 -17.60 -17.08 18.65
N PHE A 13 -16.84 -18.17 18.68
CA PHE A 13 -15.86 -18.43 19.72
C PHE A 13 -14.81 -17.33 19.82
N TYR A 14 -14.24 -16.90 18.69
CA TYR A 14 -13.25 -15.82 18.68
C TYR A 14 -13.87 -14.46 19.05
N MET A 15 -15.11 -14.17 18.62
CA MET A 15 -15.82 -12.94 18.97
C MET A 15 -16.17 -12.81 20.47
N ALA A 16 -16.21 -13.94 21.19
CA ALA A 16 -16.50 -13.97 22.63
C ALA A 16 -15.25 -13.87 23.54
N LYS A 17 -14.03 -13.88 22.95
CA LYS A 17 -12.78 -13.80 23.71
C LYS A 17 -12.57 -12.45 24.39
N ASP A 18 -11.80 -12.43 25.48
CA ASP A 18 -11.25 -11.20 26.04
C ASP A 18 -10.13 -10.66 25.13
N HIS A 19 -10.54 -9.80 24.21
CA HIS A 19 -9.65 -9.24 23.19
C HIS A 19 -8.52 -8.43 23.83
N LYS A 20 -8.83 -7.61 24.84
CA LYS A 20 -7.85 -6.77 25.53
C LYS A 20 -6.73 -7.63 26.13
N GLN A 21 -7.09 -8.66 26.87
CA GLN A 21 -6.11 -9.54 27.51
C GLN A 21 -5.24 -10.28 26.48
N ASN A 22 -5.84 -10.76 25.37
CA ASN A 22 -5.09 -11.46 24.34
C ASN A 22 -4.12 -10.52 23.57
N ILE A 23 -4.51 -9.26 23.34
CA ILE A 23 -3.64 -8.27 22.70
C ILE A 23 -2.53 -7.81 23.65
N LEU A 24 -2.78 -7.69 24.95
CA LEU A 24 -1.74 -7.43 25.95
C LEU A 24 -0.73 -8.59 26.00
N LYS A 25 -1.18 -9.84 25.92
CA LYS A 25 -0.31 -11.01 25.79
C LYS A 25 0.53 -10.93 24.50
N ALA A 26 -0.09 -10.54 23.38
CA ALA A 26 0.62 -10.34 22.13
C ALA A 26 1.70 -9.24 22.25
N LYS A 27 1.41 -8.14 22.96
CA LYS A 27 2.41 -7.08 23.23
C LYS A 27 3.61 -7.63 24.00
N GLU A 28 3.41 -8.48 24.99
CA GLU A 28 4.51 -9.10 25.72
C GLU A 28 5.32 -10.08 24.85
N ASN A 29 4.64 -10.88 24.00
CA ASN A 29 5.30 -11.75 23.03
C ASN A 29 6.23 -10.98 22.06
N LEU A 30 5.87 -9.74 21.73
CA LEU A 30 6.54 -8.91 20.70
C LEU A 30 7.62 -7.99 21.26
N LYS A 31 7.74 -7.86 22.58
CA LYS A 31 8.57 -6.88 23.30
C LYS A 31 10.04 -6.82 22.81
N ASP A 32 10.67 -7.98 22.64
CA ASP A 32 12.09 -8.07 22.28
C ASP A 32 12.34 -8.24 20.78
N VAL A 33 11.28 -8.13 19.96
CA VAL A 33 11.33 -8.43 18.54
C VAL A 33 11.09 -7.20 17.68
N LEU A 34 10.22 -6.31 18.12
CA LEU A 34 9.83 -5.13 17.35
C LEU A 34 10.83 -3.99 17.53
N LYS A 35 10.98 -3.19 16.48
CA LYS A 35 11.53 -1.84 16.60
C LYS A 35 10.45 -0.89 17.08
N PRO A 36 10.79 0.10 17.91
CA PRO A 36 9.87 1.19 18.20
C PRO A 36 9.46 1.93 16.91
N THR A 37 8.17 2.17 16.76
CA THR A 37 7.60 2.96 15.66
C THR A 37 6.76 4.10 16.25
N PRO A 38 7.39 5.10 16.90
CA PRO A 38 6.68 6.18 17.59
C PRO A 38 5.84 6.99 16.60
N LEU A 39 4.77 7.61 17.13
CA LEU A 39 3.94 8.52 16.34
C LEU A 39 4.75 9.74 15.88
N ILE A 40 4.61 10.07 14.60
CA ILE A 40 5.24 11.23 13.97
C ILE A 40 4.15 12.24 13.64
N LYS A 41 4.20 13.44 14.23
CA LYS A 41 3.30 14.53 13.83
C LYS A 41 3.64 14.99 12.41
N SER A 42 2.63 15.07 11.56
CA SER A 42 2.77 15.61 10.21
C SER A 42 2.46 17.09 10.20
N ASP A 43 3.47 17.94 10.21
CA ASP A 43 3.29 19.40 10.15
C ASP A 43 2.59 19.81 8.84
N PHE A 44 2.92 19.15 7.73
CA PHE A 44 2.31 19.41 6.42
C PHE A 44 0.79 19.21 6.45
N TYR A 45 0.30 18.01 6.83
CA TYR A 45 -1.13 17.74 6.87
C TYR A 45 -1.84 18.52 7.96
N SER A 46 -1.17 18.74 9.08
CA SER A 46 -1.75 19.52 10.18
C SER A 46 -2.00 20.96 9.79
N ALA A 47 -1.05 21.59 9.10
CA ALA A 47 -1.19 22.96 8.57
C ALA A 47 -2.23 23.03 7.43
N GLU A 48 -2.18 22.08 6.49
CA GLU A 48 -3.06 22.05 5.31
C GLU A 48 -4.54 21.96 5.69
N TYR A 49 -4.86 21.17 6.74
CA TYR A 49 -6.25 20.88 7.11
C TYR A 49 -6.69 21.45 8.46
N ASN A 50 -5.86 22.26 9.12
CA ASN A 50 -6.14 22.84 10.43
C ASN A 50 -6.60 21.80 11.48
N CYS A 51 -5.88 20.67 11.56
CA CYS A 51 -6.12 19.58 12.49
C CYS A 51 -4.79 18.95 12.91
N ASP A 52 -4.77 18.10 13.93
CA ASP A 52 -3.55 17.40 14.33
C ASP A 52 -3.48 16.03 13.64
N VAL A 53 -2.57 15.88 12.68
CA VAL A 53 -2.36 14.62 11.98
C VAL A 53 -1.07 13.95 12.45
N TYR A 54 -1.17 12.67 12.81
CA TYR A 54 -0.06 11.83 13.23
C TYR A 54 0.06 10.62 12.31
N LEU A 55 1.28 10.16 12.06
CA LEU A 55 1.60 8.97 11.28
C LEU A 55 2.15 7.89 12.21
N LYS A 56 1.61 6.66 12.14
CA LYS A 56 2.16 5.47 12.80
C LYS A 56 2.99 4.69 11.77
N PRO A 57 4.33 4.81 11.79
CA PRO A 57 5.20 4.40 10.68
C PRO A 57 5.61 2.93 10.75
N GLU A 58 4.71 1.99 10.49
CA GLU A 58 5.01 0.55 10.44
C GLU A 58 5.91 0.15 9.27
N ASN A 59 6.14 1.04 8.30
CA ASN A 59 7.17 0.88 7.27
C ASN A 59 8.60 0.88 7.86
N PHE A 60 8.80 1.34 9.09
CA PHE A 60 10.11 1.32 9.78
C PHE A 60 10.36 0.04 10.56
N GLN A 61 9.41 -0.89 10.63
CA GLN A 61 9.62 -2.19 11.27
C GLN A 61 10.72 -3.02 10.61
N ASN A 62 11.23 -4.03 11.32
CA ASN A 62 12.35 -4.89 10.90
C ASN A 62 12.20 -5.49 9.50
N THR A 63 10.95 -5.81 9.09
CA THR A 63 10.63 -6.34 7.77
C THR A 63 9.99 -5.31 6.85
N GLY A 64 10.10 -4.02 7.19
CA GLY A 64 9.52 -2.93 6.39
C GLY A 64 8.00 -2.87 6.40
N SER A 65 7.31 -3.57 7.32
CA SER A 65 5.85 -3.54 7.44
C SER A 65 5.33 -4.08 8.77
N PHE A 66 4.08 -3.78 9.11
CA PHE A 66 3.37 -4.27 10.31
C PHE A 66 3.25 -5.80 10.40
N LYS A 67 3.41 -6.51 9.28
CA LYS A 67 3.12 -7.96 9.18
C LYS A 67 3.91 -8.82 10.16
N ILE A 68 5.08 -8.39 10.56
CA ILE A 68 5.89 -9.07 11.59
C ILE A 68 5.14 -9.23 12.91
N ARG A 69 4.30 -8.27 13.30
CA ARG A 69 3.56 -8.28 14.58
C ARG A 69 2.65 -9.51 14.68
N GLY A 70 1.77 -9.69 13.68
CA GLY A 70 0.86 -10.81 13.65
C GLY A 70 1.55 -12.15 13.39
N ALA A 71 2.50 -12.18 12.45
CA ALA A 71 3.23 -13.40 12.13
C ALA A 71 4.01 -13.92 13.34
N TYR A 72 4.74 -13.04 14.04
CA TYR A 72 5.49 -13.45 15.21
C TYR A 72 4.58 -13.87 16.38
N ASN A 73 3.49 -13.15 16.65
CA ASN A 73 2.57 -13.52 17.73
C ASN A 73 1.93 -14.88 17.48
N LYS A 74 1.54 -15.18 16.23
CA LYS A 74 1.02 -16.50 15.85
C LYS A 74 2.05 -17.59 16.14
N ILE A 75 3.28 -17.42 15.68
CA ILE A 75 4.37 -18.38 15.84
C ILE A 75 4.76 -18.53 17.33
N ALA A 76 4.75 -17.46 18.11
CA ALA A 76 5.05 -17.47 19.53
C ALA A 76 4.01 -18.24 20.38
N ASN A 77 2.77 -18.32 19.92
CA ASN A 77 1.69 -19.04 20.59
C ASN A 77 1.61 -20.53 20.20
N MET A 78 2.45 -20.99 19.23
CA MET A 78 2.48 -22.40 18.82
C MET A 78 3.01 -23.31 19.92
N GLY A 79 2.40 -24.47 20.05
CA GLY A 79 2.90 -25.53 20.93
C GLY A 79 4.20 -26.17 20.39
N PRO A 80 5.02 -26.81 21.26
CA PRO A 80 6.28 -27.45 20.83
C PRO A 80 6.12 -28.46 19.68
N ASN A 81 5.03 -29.22 19.67
CA ASN A 81 4.74 -30.22 18.62
C ASN A 81 4.40 -29.60 17.27
N GLU A 82 3.71 -28.45 17.27
CA GLU A 82 3.42 -27.68 16.06
C GLU A 82 4.72 -27.02 15.53
N ALA A 83 5.47 -26.39 16.41
CA ALA A 83 6.75 -25.75 16.07
C ALA A 83 7.75 -26.74 15.47
N ALA A 84 7.82 -27.97 15.99
CA ALA A 84 8.72 -29.01 15.49
C ALA A 84 8.42 -29.43 14.04
N LYS A 85 7.15 -29.39 13.63
CA LYS A 85 6.74 -29.68 12.24
C LYS A 85 7.12 -28.57 11.29
N GLY A 86 7.13 -27.31 11.74
CA GLY A 86 7.38 -26.11 10.95
C GLY A 86 6.11 -25.40 10.51
N ILE A 87 6.31 -24.31 9.79
CA ILE A 87 5.22 -23.44 9.33
C ILE A 87 5.22 -23.26 7.82
N ILE A 88 4.06 -22.90 7.27
CA ILE A 88 3.90 -22.59 5.86
C ILE A 88 3.02 -21.36 5.68
N ALA A 89 3.31 -20.54 4.66
CA ALA A 89 2.45 -19.44 4.24
C ALA A 89 2.45 -19.31 2.71
N SER A 90 1.41 -18.68 2.18
CA SER A 90 1.34 -18.26 0.77
C SER A 90 1.35 -16.74 0.71
N SER A 91 2.43 -16.18 0.19
CA SER A 91 2.57 -14.72 0.00
C SER A 91 3.84 -14.40 -0.78
N ALA A 92 3.78 -13.41 -1.67
CA ALA A 92 4.93 -12.87 -2.39
C ALA A 92 5.42 -11.50 -1.84
N GLY A 93 4.87 -11.03 -0.71
CA GLY A 93 5.15 -9.67 -0.20
C GLY A 93 5.42 -9.61 1.30
N ASN A 94 4.88 -8.60 1.95
CA ASN A 94 5.11 -8.28 3.36
C ASN A 94 4.86 -9.44 4.32
N HIS A 95 3.84 -10.26 4.06
CA HIS A 95 3.53 -11.40 4.92
C HIS A 95 4.60 -12.49 4.83
N ALA A 96 5.10 -12.78 3.63
CA ALA A 96 6.18 -13.74 3.42
C ALA A 96 7.42 -13.37 4.26
N GLN A 97 7.85 -12.11 4.20
CA GLN A 97 8.99 -11.61 4.96
C GLN A 97 8.71 -11.62 6.48
N GLY A 98 7.51 -11.22 6.89
CA GLY A 98 7.09 -11.27 8.30
C GLY A 98 7.13 -12.68 8.87
N VAL A 99 6.63 -13.68 8.13
CA VAL A 99 6.65 -15.10 8.53
C VAL A 99 8.08 -15.64 8.54
N ALA A 100 8.86 -15.41 7.48
CA ALA A 100 10.26 -15.89 7.39
C ALA A 100 11.13 -15.34 8.53
N TYR A 101 11.07 -14.03 8.77
CA TYR A 101 11.78 -13.39 9.88
C TYR A 101 11.37 -13.95 11.25
N SER A 102 10.07 -14.10 11.47
CA SER A 102 9.53 -14.60 12.73
C SER A 102 9.95 -16.04 13.00
N ALA A 103 9.92 -16.88 11.97
CA ALA A 103 10.39 -18.26 12.04
C ALA A 103 11.89 -18.33 12.34
N GLN A 104 12.70 -17.53 11.65
CA GLN A 104 14.14 -17.42 11.90
C GLN A 104 14.45 -17.07 13.37
N LYS A 105 13.73 -16.05 13.91
CA LYS A 105 13.89 -15.64 15.32
C LYS A 105 13.51 -16.73 16.34
N LYS A 106 12.59 -17.60 15.98
CA LYS A 106 12.13 -18.72 16.82
C LYS A 106 12.84 -20.04 16.53
N GLY A 107 13.75 -20.08 15.54
CA GLY A 107 14.44 -21.31 15.13
C GLY A 107 13.50 -22.36 14.52
N ILE A 108 12.39 -21.94 13.91
CA ILE A 108 11.38 -22.80 13.30
C ILE A 108 11.58 -22.82 11.79
N LYS A 109 11.40 -23.99 11.15
CA LYS A 109 11.44 -24.11 9.69
C LYS A 109 10.23 -23.42 9.05
N ALA A 110 10.48 -22.52 8.11
CA ALA A 110 9.43 -21.86 7.33
C ALA A 110 9.47 -22.25 5.87
N THR A 111 8.32 -22.55 5.29
CA THR A 111 8.13 -22.72 3.86
C THR A 111 7.19 -21.64 3.35
N ILE A 112 7.60 -20.94 2.29
CA ILE A 112 6.77 -19.89 1.68
C ILE A 112 6.49 -20.28 0.23
N VAL A 113 5.21 -20.32 -0.14
CA VAL A 113 4.79 -20.60 -1.52
C VAL A 113 4.44 -19.29 -2.21
N MET A 114 5.03 -19.08 -3.39
CA MET A 114 4.87 -17.87 -4.20
C MET A 114 4.49 -18.24 -5.63
N PRO A 115 3.69 -17.41 -6.35
CA PRO A 115 3.39 -17.63 -7.76
C PRO A 115 4.61 -17.34 -8.66
N ASN A 116 4.60 -17.91 -9.88
CA ASN A 116 5.67 -17.77 -10.89
C ASN A 116 5.97 -16.31 -11.25
N VAL A 117 4.97 -15.44 -11.20
CA VAL A 117 5.08 -14.01 -11.53
C VAL A 117 5.77 -13.17 -10.45
N THR A 118 6.17 -13.79 -9.34
CA THR A 118 6.83 -13.07 -8.24
C THR A 118 8.20 -12.53 -8.65
N PRO A 119 8.47 -11.22 -8.50
CA PRO A 119 9.78 -10.65 -8.81
C PRO A 119 10.91 -11.32 -8.02
N LEU A 120 12.04 -11.57 -8.70
CA LEU A 120 13.19 -12.26 -8.12
C LEU A 120 13.68 -11.60 -6.82
N LEU A 121 13.67 -10.28 -6.74
CA LEU A 121 14.08 -9.54 -5.54
C LEU A 121 13.23 -9.91 -4.30
N LYS A 122 11.91 -10.12 -4.47
CA LYS A 122 11.02 -10.54 -3.37
C LYS A 122 11.30 -11.98 -2.95
N VAL A 123 11.62 -12.86 -3.91
CA VAL A 123 12.02 -14.26 -3.64
C VAL A 123 13.33 -14.29 -2.84
N GLU A 124 14.35 -13.60 -3.30
CA GLU A 124 15.66 -13.55 -2.64
C GLU A 124 15.60 -12.87 -1.26
N ALA A 125 14.82 -11.80 -1.10
CA ALA A 125 14.59 -11.17 0.20
C ALA A 125 13.97 -12.16 1.21
N THR A 126 13.06 -13.03 0.77
CA THR A 126 12.44 -14.03 1.64
C THR A 126 13.42 -15.19 1.96
N LYS A 127 14.20 -15.65 0.98
CA LYS A 127 15.23 -16.67 1.18
C LYS A 127 16.34 -16.20 2.13
N SER A 128 16.75 -14.93 2.04
CA SER A 128 17.78 -14.36 2.92
C SER A 128 17.39 -14.36 4.40
N LEU A 129 16.09 -14.43 4.69
CA LEU A 129 15.52 -14.60 6.03
C LEU A 129 15.44 -16.09 6.45
N GLY A 130 16.05 -17.01 5.68
CA GLY A 130 16.15 -18.42 6.03
C GLY A 130 14.93 -19.28 5.67
N ALA A 131 13.95 -18.75 4.95
CA ALA A 131 12.79 -19.53 4.52
C ALA A 131 13.08 -20.37 3.28
N ASN A 132 12.50 -21.58 3.23
CA ASN A 132 12.39 -22.37 2.00
C ASN A 132 11.32 -21.77 1.11
N VAL A 133 11.66 -21.35 -0.10
CA VAL A 133 10.70 -20.75 -1.05
C VAL A 133 10.39 -21.75 -2.15
N ILE A 134 9.09 -22.01 -2.34
CA ILE A 134 8.53 -22.86 -3.40
C ILE A 134 7.79 -21.94 -4.37
N ILE A 135 8.17 -21.98 -5.64
CA ILE A 135 7.48 -21.25 -6.72
C ILE A 135 6.46 -22.20 -7.34
N HIS A 136 5.18 -21.80 -7.38
CA HIS A 136 4.10 -22.64 -7.89
C HIS A 136 2.89 -21.85 -8.38
N GLY A 137 2.44 -22.19 -9.61
CA GLY A 137 1.26 -21.60 -10.26
C GLY A 137 1.47 -20.18 -10.77
N ASP A 138 0.51 -19.65 -11.47
CA ASP A 138 0.59 -18.32 -12.10
C ASP A 138 -0.13 -17.23 -11.29
N ALA A 139 -1.03 -17.64 -10.39
CA ALA A 139 -1.81 -16.74 -9.55
C ALA A 139 -1.61 -17.03 -8.05
N TYR A 140 -2.02 -16.06 -7.22
CA TYR A 140 -2.02 -16.22 -5.77
C TYR A 140 -2.83 -17.45 -5.32
N ASP A 141 -3.99 -17.71 -5.94
CA ASP A 141 -4.88 -18.81 -5.58
C ASP A 141 -4.20 -20.17 -5.81
N ASP A 142 -3.34 -20.29 -6.83
CA ASP A 142 -2.56 -21.53 -7.10
C ASP A 142 -1.51 -21.76 -6.01
N ALA A 143 -0.76 -20.71 -5.68
CA ALA A 143 0.24 -20.77 -4.63
C ALA A 143 -0.40 -21.06 -3.26
N TYR A 144 -1.57 -20.49 -2.98
CA TYR A 144 -2.34 -20.76 -1.77
C TYR A 144 -2.78 -22.22 -1.70
N SER A 145 -3.36 -22.74 -2.77
CA SER A 145 -3.81 -24.15 -2.85
C SER A 145 -2.64 -25.11 -2.62
N LYS A 146 -1.48 -24.81 -3.19
CA LYS A 146 -0.25 -25.59 -2.98
C LYS A 146 0.26 -25.51 -1.53
N ALA A 147 0.18 -24.36 -0.91
CA ALA A 147 0.54 -24.19 0.49
C ALA A 147 -0.38 -25.03 1.41
N MET A 148 -1.67 -25.08 1.13
CA MET A 148 -2.64 -25.90 1.88
C MET A 148 -2.37 -27.40 1.69
N GLU A 149 -2.13 -27.86 0.45
CA GLU A 149 -1.72 -29.26 0.17
C GLU A 149 -0.49 -29.67 0.99
N LEU A 150 0.53 -28.82 1.00
CA LEU A 150 1.77 -29.08 1.73
C LEU A 150 1.56 -29.03 3.25
N SER A 151 0.70 -28.14 3.74
CA SER A 151 0.31 -28.06 5.15
C SER A 151 -0.31 -29.38 5.62
N GLU A 152 -1.28 -29.89 4.89
CA GLU A 152 -1.93 -31.17 5.22
C GLU A 152 -0.95 -32.34 5.14
N LYS A 153 -0.16 -32.42 4.05
CA LYS A 153 0.78 -33.51 3.80
C LYS A 153 1.88 -33.63 4.86
N HIS A 154 2.41 -32.50 5.33
CA HIS A 154 3.57 -32.46 6.25
C HIS A 154 3.18 -32.06 7.67
N GLY A 155 1.93 -31.66 7.89
CA GLY A 155 1.43 -31.18 9.17
C GLY A 155 1.99 -29.82 9.56
N TYR A 156 2.38 -28.99 8.59
CA TYR A 156 2.81 -27.62 8.84
C TYR A 156 1.67 -26.76 9.38
N THR A 157 1.97 -25.85 10.29
CA THR A 157 1.00 -24.83 10.69
C THR A 157 0.93 -23.74 9.63
N PHE A 158 -0.26 -23.56 9.03
CA PHE A 158 -0.47 -22.48 8.07
C PHE A 158 -0.60 -21.14 8.80
N VAL A 159 0.22 -20.17 8.43
CA VAL A 159 0.18 -18.80 8.97
C VAL A 159 -0.60 -17.91 8.02
N HIS A 160 -1.89 -17.69 8.34
CA HIS A 160 -2.80 -16.92 7.48
C HIS A 160 -2.42 -15.42 7.47
N PRO A 161 -2.46 -14.73 6.31
CA PRO A 161 -1.99 -13.34 6.20
C PRO A 161 -2.88 -12.30 6.91
N PHE A 162 -4.12 -12.65 7.27
CA PHE A 162 -5.08 -11.73 7.91
C PHE A 162 -6.22 -12.41 8.70
N ASP A 163 -6.69 -13.60 8.32
CA ASP A 163 -7.86 -14.22 8.95
C ASP A 163 -7.46 -15.29 9.98
N ASP A 164 -6.74 -14.87 11.00
CA ASP A 164 -6.27 -15.69 12.11
C ASP A 164 -6.25 -14.85 13.40
N TYR A 165 -6.88 -15.33 14.45
CA TYR A 165 -7.06 -14.57 15.69
C TYR A 165 -5.73 -14.17 16.37
N ASP A 166 -4.74 -15.05 16.37
CA ASP A 166 -3.42 -14.73 16.92
C ASP A 166 -2.70 -13.66 16.08
N VAL A 167 -2.88 -13.72 14.74
CA VAL A 167 -2.38 -12.68 13.82
C VAL A 167 -3.06 -11.35 14.12
N LEU A 168 -4.39 -11.33 14.30
CA LEU A 168 -5.14 -10.12 14.65
C LEU A 168 -4.66 -9.51 15.97
N CYS A 169 -4.44 -10.34 17.00
CA CYS A 169 -3.94 -9.88 18.29
C CYS A 169 -2.57 -9.20 18.17
N GLY A 170 -1.68 -9.76 17.34
CA GLY A 170 -0.38 -9.13 17.06
C GLY A 170 -0.52 -7.75 16.40
N GLN A 171 -1.41 -7.61 15.41
CA GLN A 171 -1.70 -6.33 14.75
C GLN A 171 -2.34 -5.33 15.70
N GLY A 172 -3.16 -5.80 16.64
CA GLY A 172 -3.83 -4.98 17.65
C GLY A 172 -2.87 -4.23 18.57
N THR A 173 -1.63 -4.70 18.72
CA THR A 173 -0.61 -4.00 19.52
C THR A 173 -0.31 -2.59 19.01
N ILE A 174 -0.53 -2.31 17.72
CA ILE A 174 -0.44 -0.96 17.15
C ILE A 174 -1.47 -0.02 17.81
N GLY A 175 -2.70 -0.52 18.00
CA GLY A 175 -3.76 0.26 18.66
C GLY A 175 -3.42 0.58 20.12
N LEU A 176 -2.78 -0.36 20.84
CA LEU A 176 -2.31 -0.10 22.21
C LEU A 176 -1.24 1.00 22.23
N GLU A 177 -0.23 0.89 21.35
CA GLU A 177 0.85 1.88 21.25
C GLU A 177 0.32 3.27 20.92
N ILE A 178 -0.66 3.39 20.02
CA ILE A 178 -1.29 4.69 19.69
C ILE A 178 -1.94 5.32 20.92
N LEU A 179 -2.73 4.55 21.69
CA LEU A 179 -3.42 5.06 22.87
C LEU A 179 -2.48 5.35 24.04
N GLU A 180 -1.30 4.73 24.09
CA GLU A 180 -0.25 5.01 25.07
C GLU A 180 0.56 6.26 24.73
N GLU A 181 0.73 6.55 23.43
CA GLU A 181 1.55 7.67 22.95
C GLU A 181 0.76 8.98 22.78
N LEU A 182 -0.56 8.89 22.54
CA LEU A 182 -1.39 10.06 22.20
C LEU A 182 -2.74 10.05 22.92
N ASP A 183 -2.95 11.08 23.75
CA ASP A 183 -4.23 11.32 24.41
C ASP A 183 -5.26 11.91 23.44
N ASN A 184 -6.55 11.57 23.67
CA ASN A 184 -7.70 12.16 22.98
C ASN A 184 -7.62 12.05 21.45
N VAL A 185 -7.30 10.84 20.95
CA VAL A 185 -7.40 10.50 19.53
C VAL A 185 -8.87 10.51 19.11
N ASP A 186 -9.21 11.23 18.04
CA ASP A 186 -10.57 11.25 17.49
C ASP A 186 -10.78 10.13 16.46
N GLU A 187 -9.85 9.99 15.51
CA GLU A 187 -9.96 9.02 14.41
C GLU A 187 -8.64 8.30 14.13
N ILE A 188 -8.72 7.01 13.81
CA ILE A 188 -7.58 6.23 13.31
C ILE A 188 -7.93 5.73 11.91
N LEU A 189 -7.16 6.15 10.91
CA LEU A 189 -7.32 5.76 9.50
C LEU A 189 -6.43 4.56 9.19
N ILE A 190 -7.02 3.46 8.70
CA ILE A 190 -6.35 2.17 8.57
C ILE A 190 -6.61 1.60 7.17
N PRO A 191 -5.58 1.15 6.42
CA PRO A 191 -5.78 0.54 5.11
C PRO A 191 -6.42 -0.84 5.25
N ILE A 192 -7.39 -1.15 4.39
CA ILE A 192 -8.05 -2.46 4.39
C ILE A 192 -7.75 -3.22 3.09
N GLY A 193 -7.14 -4.41 3.25
CA GLY A 193 -7.19 -5.50 2.29
C GLY A 193 -8.12 -6.61 2.82
N GLY A 194 -7.57 -7.72 3.30
CA GLY A 194 -8.33 -8.81 3.92
C GLY A 194 -8.89 -8.52 5.32
N GLY A 195 -8.59 -7.36 5.91
CA GLY A 195 -9.17 -6.91 7.17
C GLY A 195 -8.32 -7.16 8.43
N GLY A 196 -7.18 -7.87 8.35
CA GLY A 196 -6.42 -8.27 9.54
C GLY A 196 -5.87 -7.11 10.37
N LEU A 197 -5.37 -6.05 9.74
CA LEU A 197 -4.82 -4.89 10.44
C LEU A 197 -5.93 -4.10 11.14
N ILE A 198 -6.97 -3.74 10.40
CA ILE A 198 -8.08 -2.95 10.97
C ILE A 198 -8.82 -3.70 12.06
N SER A 199 -9.03 -5.02 11.89
CA SER A 199 -9.66 -5.85 12.92
C SER A 199 -8.86 -5.86 14.21
N GLY A 200 -7.54 -6.09 14.14
CA GLY A 200 -6.67 -6.09 15.31
C GLY A 200 -6.68 -4.74 16.04
N ILE A 201 -6.50 -3.64 15.30
CA ILE A 201 -6.51 -2.28 15.89
C ILE A 201 -7.90 -1.95 16.47
N ALA A 202 -8.99 -2.29 15.76
CA ALA A 202 -10.34 -2.05 16.24
C ALA A 202 -10.62 -2.78 17.57
N LEU A 203 -10.25 -4.08 17.67
CA LEU A 203 -10.39 -4.83 18.92
C LEU A 203 -9.61 -4.20 20.07
N ALA A 204 -8.36 -3.77 19.82
CA ALA A 204 -7.54 -3.12 20.84
C ALA A 204 -8.16 -1.79 21.30
N VAL A 205 -8.42 -0.89 20.36
CA VAL A 205 -8.88 0.47 20.64
C VAL A 205 -10.27 0.47 21.26
N LYS A 206 -11.23 -0.25 20.66
CA LYS A 206 -12.61 -0.28 21.17
C LYS A 206 -12.73 -0.95 22.54
N SER A 207 -11.81 -1.85 22.91
CA SER A 207 -11.78 -2.45 24.25
C SER A 207 -11.26 -1.52 25.34
N ILE A 208 -10.62 -0.39 24.98
CA ILE A 208 -10.04 0.60 25.91
C ILE A 208 -10.82 1.91 25.84
N ASN A 209 -11.01 2.45 24.66
CA ASN A 209 -11.75 3.70 24.41
C ASN A 209 -12.69 3.54 23.21
N PRO A 210 -13.97 3.20 23.44
CA PRO A 210 -14.95 2.99 22.38
C PRO A 210 -15.31 4.27 21.60
N ASN A 211 -14.95 5.46 22.11
CA ASN A 211 -15.26 6.75 21.46
C ASN A 211 -14.32 7.05 20.29
N VAL A 212 -13.11 6.49 20.26
CA VAL A 212 -12.18 6.65 19.14
C VAL A 212 -12.78 6.02 17.89
N LYS A 213 -12.88 6.78 16.81
CA LYS A 213 -13.43 6.30 15.54
C LYS A 213 -12.39 5.49 14.76
N ILE A 214 -12.76 4.30 14.35
CA ILE A 214 -11.95 3.43 13.48
C ILE A 214 -12.45 3.60 12.06
N ILE A 215 -11.61 4.15 11.20
CA ILE A 215 -11.96 4.46 9.81
C ILE A 215 -11.13 3.56 8.88
N GLY A 216 -11.83 2.70 8.16
CA GLY A 216 -11.21 1.89 7.12
C GLY A 216 -11.00 2.71 5.85
N VAL A 217 -9.88 2.48 5.16
CA VAL A 217 -9.63 3.11 3.85
C VAL A 217 -9.33 2.04 2.82
N VAL A 218 -10.07 2.08 1.70
CA VAL A 218 -9.93 1.13 0.60
C VAL A 218 -9.67 1.86 -0.72
N PRO A 219 -8.84 1.31 -1.62
CA PRO A 219 -8.75 1.79 -3.00
C PRO A 219 -10.05 1.55 -3.75
N ALA A 220 -10.41 2.43 -4.67
CA ALA A 220 -11.61 2.29 -5.51
C ALA A 220 -11.62 0.97 -6.31
N GLY A 221 -10.44 0.47 -6.66
CA GLY A 221 -10.28 -0.80 -7.39
C GLY A 221 -10.18 -2.05 -6.51
N SER A 222 -10.32 -1.94 -5.16
CA SER A 222 -10.25 -3.07 -4.21
C SER A 222 -11.18 -2.83 -3.01
N THR A 223 -12.47 -2.90 -3.20
CA THR A 223 -13.52 -2.52 -2.22
C THR A 223 -14.19 -3.72 -1.55
N ALA A 224 -13.62 -4.92 -1.59
CA ALA A 224 -14.25 -6.17 -1.13
C ALA A 224 -14.83 -6.06 0.29
N MET A 225 -14.06 -5.56 1.26
CA MET A 225 -14.54 -5.39 2.63
C MET A 225 -15.68 -4.37 2.74
N LYS A 226 -15.57 -3.24 2.02
CA LYS A 226 -16.61 -2.19 2.02
C LYS A 226 -17.94 -2.75 1.51
N VAL A 227 -17.93 -3.37 0.33
CA VAL A 227 -19.12 -3.99 -0.27
C VAL A 227 -19.70 -5.06 0.66
N SER A 228 -18.85 -5.92 1.23
CA SER A 228 -19.31 -6.96 2.16
C SER A 228 -20.01 -6.39 3.39
N VAL A 229 -19.48 -5.30 3.97
CA VAL A 229 -20.12 -4.64 5.14
C VAL A 229 -21.43 -3.98 4.76
N GLU A 230 -21.50 -3.30 3.60
CA GLU A 230 -22.72 -2.66 3.09
C GLU A 230 -23.84 -3.68 2.77
N GLU A 231 -23.47 -4.84 2.20
CA GLU A 231 -24.41 -5.93 1.89
C GLU A 231 -24.76 -6.80 3.09
N GLY A 232 -23.96 -6.72 4.16
CA GLY A 232 -24.15 -7.51 5.38
C GLY A 232 -23.68 -8.96 5.31
N HIS A 233 -23.05 -9.38 4.20
CA HIS A 233 -22.46 -10.69 3.98
C HIS A 233 -21.15 -10.57 3.17
N ILE A 234 -20.33 -11.61 3.22
CA ILE A 234 -19.06 -11.63 2.49
C ILE A 234 -19.32 -11.69 0.99
N SER A 235 -18.79 -10.71 0.27
CA SER A 235 -18.87 -10.59 -1.18
C SER A 235 -17.48 -10.70 -1.82
N ARG A 236 -17.38 -11.43 -2.93
CA ARG A 236 -16.16 -11.59 -3.71
C ARG A 236 -16.17 -10.70 -4.94
N LEU A 237 -15.15 -9.87 -5.09
CA LEU A 237 -14.96 -9.05 -6.30
C LEU A 237 -14.54 -9.91 -7.50
N ALA A 238 -15.10 -9.64 -8.66
CA ALA A 238 -14.75 -10.32 -9.91
C ALA A 238 -13.30 -10.01 -10.35
N SER A 239 -12.86 -8.76 -10.17
CA SER A 239 -11.52 -8.31 -10.54
C SER A 239 -10.99 -7.27 -9.54
N LEU A 240 -9.68 -7.09 -9.56
CA LEU A 240 -8.96 -6.05 -8.79
C LEU A 240 -8.27 -5.11 -9.77
N LYS A 241 -8.35 -3.80 -9.51
CA LYS A 241 -7.69 -2.78 -10.34
C LYS A 241 -7.16 -1.67 -9.44
N THR A 242 -6.02 -1.93 -8.79
CA THR A 242 -5.36 -0.95 -7.92
C THR A 242 -3.85 -1.10 -7.95
N ILE A 243 -3.14 0.02 -7.83
CA ILE A 243 -1.68 0.06 -7.62
C ILE A 243 -1.28 -0.34 -6.19
N ALA A 244 -2.23 -0.36 -5.26
CA ALA A 244 -1.99 -0.70 -3.86
C ALA A 244 -2.02 -2.23 -3.64
N GLU A 245 -1.00 -2.94 -4.16
CA GLU A 245 -0.93 -4.41 -4.15
C GLU A 245 -1.13 -5.03 -2.77
N GLY A 246 -0.57 -4.41 -1.71
CA GLY A 246 -0.65 -4.95 -0.34
C GLY A 246 -2.07 -4.99 0.25
N VAL A 247 -3.04 -4.30 -0.36
CA VAL A 247 -4.47 -4.31 0.00
C VAL A 247 -5.37 -4.82 -1.12
N ALA A 248 -4.80 -5.35 -2.21
CA ALA A 248 -5.53 -5.91 -3.34
C ALA A 248 -6.06 -7.31 -3.00
N VAL A 249 -7.22 -7.38 -2.37
CA VAL A 249 -7.85 -8.63 -1.90
C VAL A 249 -9.26 -8.75 -2.48
N LYS A 250 -9.55 -9.91 -3.11
CA LYS A 250 -10.85 -10.16 -3.75
C LYS A 250 -11.98 -10.39 -2.75
N GLN A 251 -11.66 -10.89 -1.56
CA GLN A 251 -12.64 -11.31 -0.56
C GLN A 251 -12.05 -11.12 0.84
N PRO A 252 -12.78 -10.51 1.80
CA PRO A 252 -12.35 -10.45 3.19
C PRO A 252 -12.33 -11.84 3.85
N GLY A 253 -11.69 -11.96 5.02
CA GLY A 253 -11.78 -13.15 5.85
C GLY A 253 -13.10 -13.21 6.62
N ASP A 254 -13.47 -14.39 7.08
CA ASP A 254 -14.71 -14.61 7.83
C ASP A 254 -14.69 -13.89 9.19
N LEU A 255 -13.62 -14.07 9.95
CA LEU A 255 -13.44 -13.43 11.24
C LEU A 255 -13.23 -11.91 11.10
N THR A 256 -12.40 -11.51 10.12
CA THR A 256 -12.12 -10.08 9.89
C THR A 256 -13.35 -9.32 9.42
N PHE A 257 -14.23 -9.96 8.64
CA PHE A 257 -15.51 -9.36 8.25
C PHE A 257 -16.41 -9.09 9.45
N GLU A 258 -16.64 -10.07 10.32
CA GLU A 258 -17.51 -9.92 11.50
C GLU A 258 -16.96 -8.86 12.48
N ILE A 259 -15.63 -8.82 12.67
CA ILE A 259 -15.01 -7.79 13.50
C ILE A 259 -15.17 -6.40 12.86
N THR A 260 -14.90 -6.28 11.56
CA THR A 260 -15.02 -5.01 10.84
C THR A 260 -16.45 -4.50 10.89
N LYS A 261 -17.43 -5.34 10.58
CA LYS A 261 -18.86 -5.03 10.65
C LYS A 261 -19.29 -4.51 12.03
N LYS A 262 -18.71 -5.04 13.10
CA LYS A 262 -19.09 -4.71 14.49
C LYS A 262 -18.36 -3.48 15.05
N TYR A 263 -17.08 -3.29 14.74
CA TYR A 263 -16.21 -2.37 15.45
C TYR A 263 -15.64 -1.23 14.62
N VAL A 264 -15.79 -1.27 13.29
CA VAL A 264 -15.35 -0.19 12.40
C VAL A 264 -16.48 0.79 12.18
N ASP A 265 -16.20 2.07 12.36
CA ASP A 265 -17.23 3.12 12.34
C ASP A 265 -17.56 3.57 10.90
N ASP A 266 -16.61 3.52 9.96
CA ASP A 266 -16.80 3.94 8.57
C ASP A 266 -15.74 3.32 7.66
N ILE A 267 -16.05 3.17 6.36
CA ILE A 267 -15.10 2.73 5.33
C ILE A 267 -15.15 3.69 4.15
N VAL A 268 -14.07 4.46 3.98
CA VAL A 268 -13.94 5.43 2.89
C VAL A 268 -13.14 4.89 1.72
N THR A 269 -13.45 5.34 0.52
CA THR A 269 -12.78 4.95 -0.71
C THR A 269 -11.87 6.06 -1.20
N VAL A 270 -10.67 5.73 -1.69
CA VAL A 270 -9.72 6.65 -2.33
C VAL A 270 -9.43 6.21 -3.76
N THR A 271 -9.13 7.17 -4.64
CA THR A 271 -8.77 6.89 -6.03
C THR A 271 -7.28 6.54 -6.17
N GLU A 272 -6.90 5.92 -7.28
CA GLU A 272 -5.50 5.64 -7.60
C GLU A 272 -4.67 6.94 -7.66
N LYS A 273 -5.27 8.03 -8.16
CA LYS A 273 -4.65 9.35 -8.17
C LYS A 273 -4.38 9.87 -6.76
N ASP A 274 -5.34 9.72 -5.82
CA ASP A 274 -5.15 10.11 -4.42
C ASP A 274 -4.01 9.31 -3.78
N ILE A 275 -3.87 8.02 -4.12
CA ILE A 275 -2.79 7.15 -3.61
C ILE A 275 -1.43 7.59 -4.16
N MET A 276 -1.31 7.82 -5.48
CA MET A 276 -0.08 8.33 -6.08
C MET A 276 0.36 9.65 -5.45
N GLU A 277 -0.58 10.56 -5.26
CA GLU A 277 -0.32 11.85 -4.58
C GLU A 277 0.17 11.65 -3.15
N ALA A 278 -0.42 10.70 -2.39
CA ALA A 278 0.02 10.39 -1.04
C ALA A 278 1.44 9.79 -1.01
N VAL A 279 1.85 8.99 -2.01
CA VAL A 279 3.24 8.51 -2.14
C VAL A 279 4.19 9.70 -2.34
N LEU A 280 3.86 10.62 -3.23
CA LEU A 280 4.69 11.82 -3.47
C LEU A 280 4.82 12.66 -2.20
N ILE A 281 3.71 12.92 -1.50
CA ILE A 281 3.71 13.66 -0.23
C ILE A 281 4.55 12.93 0.82
N SER A 282 4.49 11.59 0.89
CA SER A 282 5.30 10.83 1.84
C SER A 282 6.80 11.04 1.61
N ILE A 283 7.23 11.11 0.35
CA ILE A 283 8.63 11.35 -0.02
C ILE A 283 9.01 12.83 0.17
N GLU A 284 8.22 13.75 -0.41
CA GLU A 284 8.58 15.17 -0.47
C GLU A 284 8.39 15.90 0.87
N LYS A 285 7.30 15.61 1.59
CA LYS A 285 6.90 16.36 2.80
C LYS A 285 7.19 15.59 4.08
N GLN A 286 6.99 14.26 4.09
CA GLN A 286 7.23 13.45 5.28
C GLN A 286 8.66 12.86 5.32
N LYS A 287 9.43 12.95 4.22
CA LYS A 287 10.78 12.37 4.09
C LYS A 287 10.81 10.85 4.37
N MET A 288 9.74 10.18 3.98
CA MET A 288 9.48 8.78 4.29
C MET A 288 9.16 8.00 3.01
N ILE A 289 9.79 6.83 2.83
CA ILE A 289 9.43 5.89 1.76
C ILE A 289 8.38 4.94 2.31
N ALA A 290 7.21 4.94 1.67
CA ALA A 290 6.13 4.03 1.97
C ALA A 290 5.58 3.42 0.67
N GLU A 291 5.14 2.16 0.73
CA GLU A 291 4.51 1.50 -0.40
C GLU A 291 3.11 2.06 -0.68
N THR A 292 2.59 1.83 -1.87
CA THR A 292 1.27 2.32 -2.27
C THR A 292 0.15 1.89 -1.32
N ALA A 293 0.18 0.65 -0.84
CA ALA A 293 -0.75 0.16 0.19
C ALA A 293 -0.55 0.86 1.55
N GLY A 294 0.69 1.24 1.87
CA GLY A 294 1.05 1.91 3.13
C GLY A 294 0.49 3.32 3.23
N VAL A 295 0.38 4.04 2.13
CA VAL A 295 -0.09 5.44 2.10
C VAL A 295 -1.61 5.59 1.87
N VAL A 296 -2.34 4.51 1.65
CA VAL A 296 -3.80 4.54 1.43
C VAL A 296 -4.53 5.39 2.48
N PRO A 297 -4.22 5.31 3.80
CA PRO A 297 -4.84 6.18 4.79
C PRO A 297 -4.52 7.66 4.62
N MET A 298 -3.29 8.00 4.20
CA MET A 298 -2.90 9.39 3.94
C MET A 298 -3.75 10.00 2.80
N ALA A 299 -4.08 9.21 1.78
CA ALA A 299 -4.94 9.64 0.68
C ALA A 299 -6.37 10.02 1.13
N ALA A 300 -6.80 9.52 2.30
CA ALA A 300 -8.13 9.78 2.85
C ALA A 300 -8.18 10.99 3.81
N ILE A 301 -7.06 11.54 4.25
CA ILE A 301 -7.01 12.62 5.25
C ILE A 301 -7.93 13.77 4.84
N ARG A 302 -7.86 14.23 3.59
CA ARG A 302 -8.70 15.31 3.05
C ARG A 302 -10.21 15.09 3.26
N LYS A 303 -10.66 13.83 3.24
CA LYS A 303 -12.07 13.46 3.41
C LYS A 303 -12.52 13.41 4.88
N ARG A 304 -11.57 13.36 5.81
CA ARG A 304 -11.83 13.17 7.25
C ARG A 304 -11.43 14.36 8.09
N ALA A 305 -10.50 15.19 7.60
CA ALA A 305 -9.97 16.33 8.32
C ALA A 305 -11.07 17.35 8.65
N SER A 306 -11.05 17.84 9.88
CA SER A 306 -11.84 18.98 10.33
C SER A 306 -11.09 19.67 11.48
N ALA A 307 -11.32 20.97 11.64
CA ALA A 307 -10.62 21.80 12.61
C ALA A 307 -10.60 21.19 14.02
N GLY A 308 -9.43 21.13 14.62
CA GLY A 308 -9.21 20.66 15.98
C GLY A 308 -9.22 19.15 16.17
N LYS A 309 -9.50 18.32 15.16
CA LYS A 309 -9.42 16.86 15.26
C LYS A 309 -7.99 16.36 15.40
N LYS A 310 -7.82 15.26 16.15
CA LYS A 310 -6.59 14.45 16.19
C LYS A 310 -6.80 13.17 15.39
N ILE A 311 -6.09 13.05 14.27
CA ILE A 311 -6.19 11.94 13.32
C ILE A 311 -4.87 11.18 13.29
N VAL A 312 -4.93 9.86 13.47
CA VAL A 312 -3.77 8.97 13.28
C VAL A 312 -3.91 8.19 11.98
N CYS A 313 -2.89 8.22 11.12
CA CYS A 313 -2.83 7.41 9.89
C CYS A 313 -1.81 6.30 10.04
N ILE A 314 -2.21 5.06 9.76
CA ILE A 314 -1.31 3.90 9.80
C ILE A 314 -0.55 3.82 8.47
N ILE A 315 0.76 3.99 8.50
CA ILE A 315 1.63 3.73 7.35
C ILE A 315 2.05 2.26 7.41
N SER A 316 1.30 1.40 6.74
CA SER A 316 1.33 -0.04 7.00
C SER A 316 2.59 -0.76 6.50
N GLY A 317 3.31 -0.19 5.52
CA GLY A 317 4.53 -0.79 4.97
C GLY A 317 5.27 0.14 4.01
N GLY A 318 6.53 -0.24 3.68
CA GLY A 318 7.42 0.49 2.79
C GLY A 318 8.15 -0.39 1.77
N ASN A 319 7.77 -1.65 1.60
CA ASN A 319 8.42 -2.61 0.70
C ASN A 319 7.99 -2.39 -0.77
N ILE A 320 8.40 -1.28 -1.33
CA ILE A 320 8.17 -0.90 -2.73
C ILE A 320 9.47 -1.00 -3.51
N ASP A 321 9.42 -1.46 -4.76
CA ASP A 321 10.60 -1.49 -5.59
C ASP A 321 10.88 -0.12 -6.26
N VAL A 322 12.15 0.11 -6.59
CA VAL A 322 12.63 1.40 -7.10
C VAL A 322 12.04 1.74 -8.47
N VAL A 323 11.75 0.74 -9.31
CA VAL A 323 11.14 0.96 -10.63
C VAL A 323 9.71 1.46 -10.46
N THR A 324 8.95 0.86 -9.54
CA THR A 324 7.60 1.32 -9.19
C THR A 324 7.62 2.74 -8.63
N ILE A 325 8.55 3.06 -7.71
CA ILE A 325 8.72 4.42 -7.19
C ILE A 325 8.98 5.42 -8.34
N SER A 326 9.92 5.10 -9.24
CA SER A 326 10.26 5.94 -10.39
C SER A 326 9.04 6.21 -11.27
N SER A 327 8.28 5.17 -11.57
CA SER A 327 7.04 5.28 -12.36
C SER A 327 6.00 6.18 -11.69
N ILE A 328 5.77 6.01 -10.38
CA ILE A 328 4.83 6.83 -9.60
C ILE A 328 5.29 8.28 -9.56
N ILE A 329 6.59 8.54 -9.34
CA ILE A 329 7.13 9.90 -9.33
C ILE A 329 6.88 10.57 -10.69
N ASN A 330 7.22 9.92 -11.79
CA ASN A 330 7.03 10.47 -13.13
C ASN A 330 5.56 10.78 -13.41
N GLN A 331 4.66 9.83 -13.16
CA GLN A 331 3.22 10.04 -13.35
C GLN A 331 2.67 11.15 -12.44
N GLY A 332 3.17 11.24 -11.23
CA GLY A 332 2.79 12.28 -10.29
C GLY A 332 3.25 13.66 -10.72
N LEU A 333 4.47 13.81 -11.23
CA LEU A 333 4.98 15.06 -11.78
C LEU A 333 4.17 15.52 -12.99
N ILE A 334 3.82 14.58 -13.88
CA ILE A 334 2.90 14.84 -15.01
C ILE A 334 1.53 15.30 -14.51
N SER A 335 0.94 14.58 -13.56
CA SER A 335 -0.38 14.91 -12.99
C SER A 335 -0.43 16.28 -12.30
N ARG A 336 0.71 16.74 -11.74
CA ARG A 336 0.87 18.08 -11.12
C ARG A 336 1.23 19.17 -12.13
N GLY A 337 1.39 18.82 -13.41
CA GLY A 337 1.86 19.73 -14.45
C GLY A 337 3.30 20.21 -14.23
N ARG A 338 4.16 19.39 -13.60
CA ARG A 338 5.57 19.65 -13.42
C ARG A 338 6.42 19.14 -14.58
N ILE A 339 5.87 18.24 -15.37
CA ILE A 339 6.45 17.72 -16.61
C ILE A 339 5.37 17.70 -17.67
N MET A 340 5.72 18.15 -18.89
CA MET A 340 4.89 18.06 -20.09
C MET A 340 5.73 17.49 -21.23
N CYS A 341 5.18 16.50 -21.94
CA CYS A 341 5.70 16.07 -23.24
C CYS A 341 4.72 16.49 -24.33
N PHE A 342 5.29 17.06 -25.40
CA PHE A 342 4.52 17.47 -26.57
C PHE A 342 5.30 17.21 -27.86
N SER A 343 4.59 17.04 -28.96
CA SER A 343 5.17 16.99 -30.29
C SER A 343 4.81 18.23 -31.11
N VAL A 344 5.73 18.64 -31.96
CA VAL A 344 5.57 19.76 -32.90
C VAL A 344 5.99 19.31 -34.28
N GLU A 345 5.16 19.58 -35.30
CA GLU A 345 5.56 19.41 -36.70
C GLU A 345 6.36 20.63 -37.16
N LEU A 346 7.56 20.39 -37.67
CA LEU A 346 8.48 21.43 -38.16
C LEU A 346 8.77 21.22 -39.67
N PRO A 347 8.93 22.32 -40.46
CA PRO A 347 9.57 22.23 -41.74
C PRO A 347 10.98 21.65 -41.59
N ASP A 348 11.37 20.72 -42.44
CA ASP A 348 12.74 20.17 -42.48
C ASP A 348 13.72 21.21 -43.06
N LYS A 349 14.07 22.20 -42.25
CA LYS A 349 14.98 23.32 -42.58
C LYS A 349 15.86 23.67 -41.39
N PRO A 350 17.11 24.09 -41.64
CA PRO A 350 18.01 24.59 -40.59
C PRO A 350 17.36 25.74 -39.78
N GLY A 351 17.59 25.76 -38.47
CA GLY A 351 17.13 26.79 -37.57
C GLY A 351 15.75 26.58 -36.90
N GLN A 352 14.95 25.62 -37.31
CA GLN A 352 13.63 25.39 -36.71
C GLN A 352 13.72 24.94 -35.25
N LEU A 353 14.64 24.03 -34.94
CA LEU A 353 14.91 23.59 -33.57
C LEU A 353 15.34 24.77 -32.67
N LEU A 354 16.18 25.69 -33.20
CA LEU A 354 16.63 26.84 -32.46
C LEU A 354 15.47 27.76 -32.04
N LYS A 355 14.47 27.96 -32.91
CA LYS A 355 13.27 28.78 -32.58
C LYS A 355 12.48 28.18 -31.42
N ILE A 356 12.25 26.87 -31.43
CA ILE A 356 11.53 26.22 -30.34
C ILE A 356 12.32 26.32 -29.04
N ALA A 357 13.62 26.00 -29.07
CA ALA A 357 14.47 26.08 -27.89
C ALA A 357 14.49 27.49 -27.30
N GLN A 358 14.52 28.52 -28.17
CA GLN A 358 14.47 29.93 -27.72
C GLN A 358 13.12 30.25 -27.07
N LEU A 359 11.98 29.88 -27.68
CA LEU A 359 10.65 30.12 -27.09
C LEU A 359 10.49 29.46 -25.75
N LEU A 360 10.97 28.21 -25.59
CA LEU A 360 10.95 27.47 -24.33
C LEU A 360 11.80 28.18 -23.27
N ALA A 361 13.02 28.59 -23.62
CA ALA A 361 13.94 29.30 -22.71
C ALA A 361 13.38 30.66 -22.27
N GLU A 362 12.80 31.46 -23.18
CA GLU A 362 12.16 32.74 -22.89
C GLU A 362 10.90 32.62 -21.99
N ASN A 363 10.36 31.43 -21.90
CA ASN A 363 9.19 31.10 -21.07
C ASN A 363 9.52 30.20 -19.89
N ASP A 364 10.76 30.17 -19.41
CA ASP A 364 11.22 29.45 -18.22
C ASP A 364 10.97 27.92 -18.26
N ALA A 365 10.84 27.34 -19.45
CA ALA A 365 10.68 25.90 -19.64
C ALA A 365 12.04 25.22 -19.81
N ASN A 366 12.41 24.36 -18.87
CA ASN A 366 13.67 23.60 -18.93
C ASN A 366 13.46 22.30 -19.74
N VAL A 367 14.24 22.11 -20.82
CA VAL A 367 14.17 20.90 -21.65
C VAL A 367 14.84 19.74 -20.92
N ILE A 368 14.09 18.67 -20.66
CA ILE A 368 14.57 17.42 -20.05
C ILE A 368 15.00 16.44 -21.13
N GLU A 369 14.19 16.30 -22.18
CA GLU A 369 14.42 15.35 -23.28
C GLU A 369 13.97 15.96 -24.61
N LEU A 370 14.69 15.62 -25.68
CA LEU A 370 14.39 16.10 -27.01
C LEU A 370 14.68 14.98 -28.01
N GLU A 371 13.66 14.57 -28.75
CA GLU A 371 13.77 13.60 -29.83
C GLU A 371 13.46 14.28 -31.18
N HIS A 372 14.46 14.41 -32.03
CA HIS A 372 14.32 14.92 -33.39
C HIS A 372 14.49 13.75 -34.37
N ASN A 373 13.39 13.21 -34.88
CA ASN A 373 13.40 12.00 -35.66
C ASN A 373 12.81 12.26 -37.08
N GLN A 374 13.68 12.38 -38.10
CA GLN A 374 13.28 12.56 -39.48
C GLN A 374 12.57 11.34 -40.08
N PHE A 375 12.73 10.16 -39.50
CA PHE A 375 12.17 8.92 -40.01
C PHE A 375 10.79 8.58 -39.42
N LYS A 376 10.33 9.28 -38.41
CA LYS A 376 8.97 9.15 -37.81
C LYS A 376 7.89 9.94 -38.57
N ALA A 377 8.25 10.77 -39.57
CA ALA A 377 7.28 11.49 -40.39
C ALA A 377 6.34 10.53 -41.11
N ILE A 378 5.05 10.67 -40.90
CA ILE A 378 3.98 9.79 -41.45
C ILE A 378 3.93 9.90 -42.97
N ASP A 379 4.33 11.05 -43.49
CA ASP A 379 4.34 11.31 -44.95
C ASP A 379 5.73 11.73 -45.43
N ARG A 380 6.41 10.83 -46.09
CA ARG A 380 7.74 11.07 -46.65
C ARG A 380 7.81 12.19 -47.74
N TYR A 381 6.66 12.70 -48.16
CA TYR A 381 6.54 13.75 -49.20
C TYR A 381 6.27 15.13 -48.61
N SER A 382 6.02 15.24 -47.28
CA SER A 382 5.57 16.51 -46.66
C SER A 382 6.68 17.50 -46.34
N ASN A 383 7.96 17.19 -46.50
CA ASN A 383 9.12 18.00 -46.04
C ASN A 383 8.95 18.50 -44.59
N LYS A 384 8.28 17.72 -43.72
CA LYS A 384 8.09 18.01 -42.31
C LYS A 384 8.77 16.94 -41.45
N VAL A 385 9.26 17.36 -40.31
CA VAL A 385 9.80 16.48 -39.28
C VAL A 385 9.04 16.69 -37.99
N VAL A 386 8.94 15.64 -37.15
CA VAL A 386 8.35 15.71 -35.86
C VAL A 386 9.45 15.89 -34.82
N LEU A 387 9.33 16.93 -34.01
CA LEU A 387 10.12 17.15 -32.84
C LEU A 387 9.28 16.80 -31.62
N GLU A 388 9.75 15.88 -30.79
CA GLU A 388 9.14 15.54 -29.51
C GLU A 388 9.99 16.13 -28.38
N VAL A 389 9.36 16.88 -27.48
CA VAL A 389 10.05 17.61 -26.42
C VAL A 389 9.39 17.36 -25.09
N THR A 390 10.20 16.95 -24.11
CA THR A 390 9.78 16.87 -22.71
C THR A 390 10.40 18.04 -21.95
N VAL A 391 9.55 18.80 -21.26
CA VAL A 391 9.97 20.00 -20.52
C VAL A 391 9.55 19.92 -19.04
N GLU A 392 10.39 20.44 -18.17
CA GLU A 392 10.02 20.75 -16.79
C GLU A 392 9.24 22.07 -16.76
N THR A 393 8.18 22.12 -15.97
CA THR A 393 7.26 23.24 -15.87
C THR A 393 6.88 23.53 -14.43
N ASN A 394 6.25 24.70 -14.17
CA ASN A 394 5.86 25.13 -12.82
C ASN A 394 4.39 24.85 -12.47
N GLY A 395 3.70 24.02 -13.26
CA GLY A 395 2.29 23.67 -13.07
C GLY A 395 1.46 23.89 -14.33
N HIS A 396 0.18 23.56 -14.27
CA HIS A 396 -0.71 23.57 -15.44
C HIS A 396 -0.82 24.92 -16.11
N SER A 397 -0.89 26.02 -15.34
CA SER A 397 -0.93 27.39 -15.92
C SER A 397 0.32 27.73 -16.73
N HIS A 398 1.48 27.21 -16.32
CA HIS A 398 2.72 27.35 -17.07
C HIS A 398 2.70 26.53 -18.37
N ILE A 399 2.15 25.30 -18.31
CA ILE A 399 1.92 24.47 -19.50
C ILE A 399 1.05 25.21 -20.52
N ASP A 400 -0.09 25.76 -20.08
CA ASP A 400 -1.03 26.48 -20.94
C ASP A 400 -0.34 27.68 -21.59
N LYS A 401 0.49 28.42 -20.85
CA LYS A 401 1.29 29.53 -21.38
C LYS A 401 2.27 29.08 -22.45
N ILE A 402 3.01 27.98 -22.22
CA ILE A 402 3.98 27.44 -23.19
C ILE A 402 3.27 27.04 -24.49
N VAL A 403 2.14 26.31 -24.37
CA VAL A 403 1.36 25.89 -25.54
C VAL A 403 0.88 27.11 -26.33
N SER A 404 0.30 28.12 -25.67
CA SER A 404 -0.16 29.37 -26.33
C SER A 404 0.97 30.08 -27.06
N VAL A 405 2.13 30.23 -26.42
CA VAL A 405 3.30 30.90 -27.06
C VAL A 405 3.78 30.16 -28.28
N LEU A 406 3.81 28.83 -28.26
CA LEU A 406 4.20 28.02 -29.42
C LEU A 406 3.16 28.16 -30.56
N GLU A 407 1.88 28.10 -30.25
CA GLU A 407 0.79 28.26 -31.24
C GLU A 407 0.77 29.67 -31.85
N ASP A 408 0.98 30.73 -31.06
CA ASP A 408 1.09 32.10 -31.52
C ASP A 408 2.28 32.32 -32.50
N ASN A 409 3.29 31.46 -32.38
CA ASN A 409 4.45 31.43 -33.29
C ASN A 409 4.27 30.45 -34.46
N ASN A 410 3.04 30.03 -34.76
CA ASN A 410 2.63 29.17 -35.85
C ASN A 410 3.18 27.71 -35.74
N PHE A 411 3.40 27.21 -34.54
CA PHE A 411 3.69 25.81 -34.31
C PHE A 411 2.41 25.05 -33.92
N THR A 412 2.14 23.94 -34.57
CA THR A 412 1.03 23.05 -34.17
C THR A 412 1.53 22.13 -33.06
N VAL A 413 1.02 22.31 -31.85
CA VAL A 413 1.43 21.54 -30.66
C VAL A 413 0.44 20.40 -30.43
N THR A 414 0.96 19.19 -30.31
CA THR A 414 0.17 18.02 -29.86
C THR A 414 0.71 17.55 -28.53
N ARG A 415 -0.06 17.74 -27.46
CA ARG A 415 0.30 17.28 -26.14
C ARG A 415 0.24 15.75 -26.07
N ILE A 416 1.32 15.11 -25.61
CA ILE A 416 1.43 13.66 -25.43
C ILE A 416 1.00 13.31 -24.00
N TYR A 417 1.53 14.03 -23.01
CA TYR A 417 1.11 13.99 -21.59
C TYR A 417 1.44 15.30 -20.87
#